data_f45aa42d0e5ec92a9bb65c55cc9e2518
#
_entry.id   f45aa42d0e5ec92a9bb65c55cc9e2518
#
_cell.length_a   1.000
_cell.length_b   1.000
_cell.length_c   1.000
_cell.angle_alpha   90.00
_cell.angle_beta   90.00
_cell.angle_gamma   90.00
#
_symmetry.space_group_name_H-M   'P 1'
#
loop_
_entity.id
_entity.type
_entity.pdbx_description
1 polymer ?
#
loop_
_entity_poly.entity_id
_entity_poly.type
_entity_poly.pdbx_seq_one_letter_code
_entity_poly.pdbx_strand_id
1 'polypeptide(L)'
;MIDKSKDWLTRDDSEVDKYINDPFCMQLFTSQFYTDLLEGVLTVNDTRNTKRMDRVPYLLFAGDMDPVGEYGKGVQKVFQMMLKEQHDVQVKLYQGGRHEMLNETNKVEVYNDVLSWILTQLN
;
A
#
# COMPACT_ATOMS: atom_id res chain seq x y z
N MET A 1 -9.98 25.83 7.29
CA MET A 1 -10.65 25.05 6.20
C MET A 1 -9.74 23.88 5.95
N ILE A 2 -10.12 22.66 6.37
CA ILE A 2 -9.30 21.46 6.17
C ILE A 2 -9.23 21.22 4.66
N ASP A 3 -8.02 21.14 4.12
CA ASP A 3 -7.81 20.80 2.71
C ASP A 3 -8.14 19.32 2.50
N LYS A 4 -9.37 19.08 2.06
CA LYS A 4 -9.87 17.72 1.78
C LYS A 4 -9.16 17.03 0.60
N SER A 5 -8.24 17.70 -0.09
CA SER A 5 -7.51 17.12 -1.23
C SER A 5 -6.59 15.97 -0.81
N LYS A 6 -6.28 15.82 0.48
CA LYS A 6 -5.41 14.79 1.05
C LYS A 6 -6.15 13.74 1.90
N ASP A 7 -7.46 13.82 1.97
CA ASP A 7 -8.30 12.83 2.69
C ASP A 7 -8.09 11.39 2.23
N TRP A 8 -7.53 11.19 1.03
CA TRP A 8 -7.24 9.85 0.51
C TRP A 8 -6.07 9.14 1.22
N LEU A 9 -5.21 9.87 1.95
CA LEU A 9 -4.07 9.32 2.66
C LEU A 9 -4.48 8.47 3.87
N THR A 10 -5.21 9.09 4.80
CA THR A 10 -5.64 8.48 6.07
C THR A 10 -6.88 9.20 6.60
N ARG A 11 -7.61 8.56 7.51
CA ARG A 11 -8.71 9.15 8.28
C ARG A 11 -8.22 9.94 9.51
N ASP A 12 -6.94 9.82 9.86
CA ASP A 12 -6.33 10.56 10.97
C ASP A 12 -5.97 11.99 10.50
N ASP A 13 -6.81 12.96 10.84
CA ASP A 13 -6.62 14.36 10.45
C ASP A 13 -5.26 14.90 10.92
N SER A 14 -4.74 14.43 12.06
CA SER A 14 -3.44 14.88 12.57
C SER A 14 -2.28 14.40 11.70
N GLU A 15 -2.38 13.21 11.11
CA GLU A 15 -1.39 12.70 10.16
C GLU A 15 -1.49 13.42 8.80
N VAL A 16 -2.71 13.75 8.37
CA VAL A 16 -2.92 14.59 7.16
C VAL A 16 -2.29 15.97 7.35
N ASP A 17 -2.48 16.61 8.52
CA ASP A 17 -1.89 17.91 8.83
C ASP A 17 -0.35 17.85 8.86
N LYS A 18 0.25 16.79 9.40
CA LYS A 18 1.69 16.58 9.36
C LYS A 18 2.20 16.49 7.93
N TYR A 19 1.54 15.70 7.07
CA TYR A 19 1.91 15.56 5.67
C TYR A 19 1.86 16.90 4.92
N ILE A 20 0.80 17.70 5.11
CA ILE A 20 0.64 18.99 4.45
C ILE A 20 1.70 20.01 4.90
N ASN A 21 2.11 19.95 6.17
CA ASN A 21 3.08 20.90 6.73
C ASN A 21 4.54 20.42 6.60
N ASP A 22 4.79 19.23 6.11
CA ASP A 22 6.14 18.72 5.89
C ASP A 22 6.76 19.35 4.64
N PRO A 23 7.90 20.07 4.76
CA PRO A 23 8.55 20.71 3.62
C PRO A 23 9.12 19.73 2.59
N PHE A 24 9.27 18.45 2.94
CA PHE A 24 9.71 17.39 2.02
C PHE A 24 8.55 16.69 1.31
N CYS A 25 7.33 16.85 1.80
CA CYS A 25 6.12 16.46 1.09
C CYS A 25 5.68 17.58 0.13
N MET A 26 4.76 17.36 -0.76
CA MET A 26 4.22 18.38 -1.67
C MET A 26 5.24 19.05 -2.62
N GLN A 27 6.40 18.44 -2.84
CA GLN A 27 7.39 18.96 -3.78
C GLN A 27 6.97 18.76 -5.23
N LEU A 28 7.35 19.72 -6.08
CA LEU A 28 7.20 19.56 -7.54
C LEU A 28 8.36 18.71 -8.06
N PHE A 29 8.02 17.58 -8.64
CA PHE A 29 8.99 16.70 -9.25
C PHE A 29 9.23 17.05 -10.73
N THR A 30 10.38 16.66 -11.26
CA THR A 30 10.71 16.84 -12.67
C THR A 30 9.87 15.93 -13.58
N SER A 31 9.74 16.29 -14.86
CA SER A 31 9.10 15.40 -15.85
C SER A 31 9.79 14.03 -15.94
N GLN A 32 11.13 14.00 -15.76
CA GLN A 32 11.88 12.75 -15.76
C GLN A 32 11.47 11.85 -14.61
N PHE A 33 11.26 12.41 -13.40
CA PHE A 33 10.77 11.63 -12.25
C PHE A 33 9.45 10.91 -12.59
N TYR A 34 8.50 11.61 -13.21
CA TYR A 34 7.22 10.98 -13.59
C TYR A 34 7.38 9.92 -14.68
N THR A 35 8.30 10.13 -15.62
CA THR A 35 8.61 9.11 -16.63
C THR A 35 9.17 7.85 -16.00
N ASP A 36 10.17 7.98 -15.13
CA ASP A 36 10.79 6.86 -14.42
C ASP A 36 9.80 6.13 -13.51
N LEU A 37 8.93 6.88 -12.81
CA LEU A 37 7.86 6.31 -11.99
C LEU A 37 6.89 5.47 -12.83
N LEU A 38 6.43 5.99 -13.97
CA LEU A 38 5.50 5.29 -14.85
C LEU A 38 6.14 4.04 -15.48
N GLU A 39 7.39 4.13 -15.89
CA GLU A 39 8.16 2.95 -16.37
C GLU A 39 8.31 1.90 -15.28
N GLY A 40 8.60 2.33 -14.04
CA GLY A 40 8.61 1.46 -12.87
C GLY A 40 7.27 0.75 -12.64
N VAL A 41 6.17 1.50 -12.68
CA VAL A 41 4.81 0.96 -12.54
C VAL A 41 4.50 -0.06 -13.63
N LEU A 42 4.84 0.23 -14.90
CA LEU A 42 4.66 -0.72 -16.00
C LEU A 42 5.49 -1.99 -15.80
N THR A 43 6.72 -1.84 -15.32
CA THR A 43 7.62 -2.96 -15.06
C THR A 43 7.10 -3.88 -13.96
N VAL A 44 6.65 -3.33 -12.83
CA VAL A 44 6.15 -4.15 -11.71
C VAL A 44 4.81 -4.81 -12.02
N ASN A 45 4.01 -4.25 -12.91
CA ASN A 45 2.75 -4.84 -13.36
C ASN A 45 2.91 -5.90 -14.47
N ASP A 46 4.12 -6.13 -14.96
CA ASP A 46 4.37 -7.22 -15.91
C ASP A 46 4.28 -8.57 -15.20
N THR A 47 3.33 -9.41 -15.61
CA THR A 47 3.10 -10.73 -15.02
C THR A 47 4.32 -11.65 -15.06
N ARG A 48 5.25 -11.43 -15.99
CA ARG A 48 6.53 -12.16 -16.03
C ARG A 48 7.39 -11.89 -14.80
N ASN A 49 7.27 -10.70 -14.19
CA ASN A 49 8.01 -10.34 -12.98
C ASN A 49 7.45 -11.05 -11.76
N THR A 50 6.13 -11.21 -11.65
CA THR A 50 5.51 -11.99 -10.58
C THR A 50 6.08 -13.41 -10.51
N LYS A 51 6.28 -14.06 -11.67
CA LYS A 51 6.88 -15.39 -11.74
C LYS A 51 8.33 -15.46 -11.25
N ARG A 52 9.06 -14.34 -11.34
CA ARG A 52 10.48 -14.23 -10.98
C ARG A 52 10.72 -13.76 -9.54
N MET A 53 9.66 -13.39 -8.82
CA MET A 53 9.78 -12.99 -7.42
C MET A 53 10.35 -14.13 -6.57
N ASP A 54 11.04 -13.76 -5.50
CA ASP A 54 11.60 -14.73 -4.56
C ASP A 54 10.51 -15.59 -3.92
N ARG A 55 10.88 -16.81 -3.52
CA ARG A 55 9.97 -17.76 -2.86
C ARG A 55 10.01 -17.57 -1.34
N VAL A 56 9.58 -16.40 -0.90
CA VAL A 56 9.43 -16.04 0.51
C VAL A 56 7.94 -15.80 0.81
N PRO A 57 7.51 -15.87 2.08
CA PRO A 57 6.16 -15.47 2.46
C PRO A 57 5.90 -13.99 2.21
N TYR A 58 4.71 -13.65 1.74
CA TYR A 58 4.26 -12.28 1.46
C TYR A 58 2.99 -11.96 2.23
N LEU A 59 2.95 -10.78 2.82
CA LEU A 59 1.72 -10.19 3.35
C LEU A 59 1.39 -8.92 2.54
N LEU A 60 0.25 -8.95 1.86
CA LEU A 60 -0.35 -7.77 1.24
C LEU A 60 -1.40 -7.20 2.21
N PHE A 61 -1.30 -5.91 2.53
CA PHE A 61 -2.34 -5.26 3.30
C PHE A 61 -2.64 -3.85 2.78
N ALA A 62 -3.89 -3.44 2.83
CA ALA A 62 -4.34 -2.14 2.34
C ALA A 62 -5.69 -1.75 2.97
N GLY A 63 -6.06 -0.49 2.83
CA GLY A 63 -7.41 -0.03 3.11
C GLY A 63 -8.37 -0.34 1.96
N ASP A 64 -9.60 -0.72 2.27
CA ASP A 64 -10.63 -0.94 1.25
C ASP A 64 -11.23 0.36 0.70
N MET A 65 -10.85 1.50 1.28
CA MET A 65 -11.21 2.85 0.81
C MET A 65 -10.02 3.61 0.20
N ASP A 66 -8.90 2.91 -0.08
CA ASP A 66 -7.76 3.47 -0.78
C ASP A 66 -8.03 3.61 -2.29
N PRO A 67 -8.14 4.85 -2.84
CA PRO A 67 -8.38 5.04 -4.27
C PRO A 67 -7.18 4.64 -5.14
N VAL A 68 -5.94 4.70 -4.61
CA VAL A 68 -4.73 4.28 -5.33
C VAL A 68 -4.72 2.77 -5.55
N GLY A 69 -5.19 2.01 -4.56
CA GLY A 69 -5.39 0.57 -4.64
C GLY A 69 -6.70 0.15 -5.33
N GLU A 70 -7.36 1.04 -6.07
CA GLU A 70 -8.68 0.78 -6.69
C GLU A 70 -9.72 0.28 -5.66
N TYR A 71 -9.72 0.85 -4.45
CA TYR A 71 -10.61 0.43 -3.37
C TYR A 71 -10.47 -1.07 -3.05
N GLY A 72 -9.23 -1.52 -2.90
CA GLY A 72 -8.87 -2.90 -2.63
C GLY A 72 -8.87 -3.84 -3.84
N LYS A 73 -9.46 -3.47 -4.96
CA LYS A 73 -9.51 -4.32 -6.16
C LYS A 73 -8.13 -4.54 -6.78
N GLY A 74 -7.28 -3.50 -6.81
CA GLY A 74 -5.91 -3.58 -7.29
C GLY A 74 -5.09 -4.57 -6.46
N VAL A 75 -5.19 -4.49 -5.13
CA VAL A 75 -4.52 -5.40 -4.21
C VAL A 75 -4.99 -6.84 -4.40
N GLN A 76 -6.30 -7.06 -4.58
CA GLN A 76 -6.86 -8.39 -4.87
C GLN A 76 -6.36 -8.95 -6.21
N LYS A 77 -6.19 -8.12 -7.24
CA LYS A 77 -5.60 -8.56 -8.52
C LYS A 77 -4.16 -9.06 -8.32
N VAL A 78 -3.34 -8.29 -7.59
CA VAL A 78 -1.96 -8.69 -7.27
C VAL A 78 -1.94 -10.00 -6.49
N PHE A 79 -2.78 -10.12 -5.47
CA PHE A 79 -2.94 -11.36 -4.69
C PHE A 79 -3.24 -12.56 -5.58
N GLN A 80 -4.21 -12.45 -6.50
CA GLN A 80 -4.57 -13.54 -7.41
C GLN A 80 -3.44 -13.86 -8.40
N MET A 81 -2.70 -12.86 -8.88
CA MET A 81 -1.52 -13.08 -9.73
C MET A 81 -0.45 -13.87 -8.99
N MET A 82 -0.17 -13.54 -7.73
CA MET A 82 0.83 -14.22 -6.92
C MET A 82 0.42 -15.66 -6.59
N LEU A 83 -0.86 -15.88 -6.26
CA LEU A 83 -1.40 -17.23 -6.05
C LEU A 83 -1.27 -18.12 -7.29
N LYS A 84 -1.58 -17.56 -8.49
CA LYS A 84 -1.44 -18.28 -9.76
C LYS A 84 -0.01 -18.76 -10.01
N GLU A 85 0.96 -17.96 -9.60
CA GLU A 85 2.40 -18.31 -9.69
C GLU A 85 2.90 -19.10 -8.47
N GLN A 86 2.00 -19.56 -7.61
CA GLN A 86 2.28 -20.42 -6.44
C GLN A 86 3.19 -19.75 -5.39
N HIS A 87 3.06 -18.43 -5.20
CA HIS A 87 3.68 -17.75 -4.08
C HIS A 87 2.90 -18.00 -2.78
N ASP A 88 3.64 -18.08 -1.67
CA ASP A 88 3.04 -18.06 -0.32
C ASP A 88 2.64 -16.62 -0.01
N VAL A 89 1.37 -16.28 -0.20
CA VAL A 89 0.87 -14.91 -0.08
C VAL A 89 -0.43 -14.87 0.71
N GLN A 90 -0.52 -13.93 1.61
CA GLN A 90 -1.73 -13.60 2.37
C GLN A 90 -2.17 -12.18 2.03
N VAL A 91 -3.46 -11.91 2.15
CA VAL A 91 -4.01 -10.57 1.94
C VAL A 91 -4.95 -10.20 3.08
N LYS A 92 -4.82 -8.96 3.59
CA LYS A 92 -5.75 -8.36 4.55
C LYS A 92 -6.19 -6.99 4.06
N LEU A 93 -7.49 -6.78 3.92
CA LEU A 93 -8.07 -5.46 3.68
C LEU A 93 -8.70 -4.95 4.97
N TYR A 94 -8.40 -3.69 5.33
CA TYR A 94 -8.94 -3.03 6.51
C TYR A 94 -10.12 -2.17 6.12
N GLN A 95 -11.26 -2.44 6.77
CA GLN A 95 -12.51 -1.75 6.50
C GLN A 95 -12.41 -0.25 6.79
N GLY A 96 -12.78 0.56 5.81
CA GLY A 96 -12.74 2.01 5.87
C GLY A 96 -11.32 2.59 5.81
N GLY A 97 -10.28 1.77 5.86
CA GLY A 97 -8.89 2.23 5.77
C GLY A 97 -8.58 2.86 4.42
N ARG A 98 -7.68 3.85 4.42
CA ARG A 98 -7.23 4.57 3.22
C ARG A 98 -5.82 4.14 2.84
N HIS A 99 -5.04 5.00 2.20
CA HIS A 99 -3.76 4.64 1.59
C HIS A 99 -2.67 4.29 2.62
N GLU A 100 -2.54 5.08 3.66
CA GLU A 100 -1.46 4.94 4.65
C GLU A 100 -1.91 4.15 5.88
N MET A 101 -2.04 2.84 5.76
CA MET A 101 -2.55 1.98 6.83
C MET A 101 -1.72 2.03 8.13
N LEU A 102 -0.43 2.33 8.04
CA LEU A 102 0.44 2.49 9.22
C LEU A 102 0.26 3.83 9.94
N ASN A 103 -0.47 4.77 9.32
CA ASN A 103 -0.83 6.09 9.84
C ASN A 103 -2.36 6.25 9.99
N GLU A 104 -3.10 5.15 9.90
CA GLU A 104 -4.56 5.17 10.03
C GLU A 104 -5.03 5.28 11.49
N THR A 105 -6.31 5.65 11.67
CA THR A 105 -6.93 5.72 13.00
C THR A 105 -6.87 4.40 13.76
N ASN A 106 -6.84 3.27 13.04
CA ASN A 106 -6.68 1.93 13.59
C ASN A 106 -5.26 1.35 13.41
N LYS A 107 -4.22 2.19 13.31
CA LYS A 107 -2.82 1.77 13.10
C LYS A 107 -2.31 0.73 14.10
N VAL A 108 -2.80 0.77 15.34
CA VAL A 108 -2.39 -0.22 16.36
C VAL A 108 -2.88 -1.63 15.99
N GLU A 109 -4.08 -1.76 15.44
CA GLU A 109 -4.57 -3.04 14.91
C GLU A 109 -3.64 -3.52 13.78
N VAL A 110 -3.31 -2.64 12.84
CA VAL A 110 -2.43 -2.95 11.71
C VAL A 110 -1.05 -3.41 12.19
N TYR A 111 -0.46 -2.70 13.16
CA TYR A 111 0.84 -3.08 13.75
C TYR A 111 0.80 -4.47 14.39
N ASN A 112 -0.26 -4.76 15.15
CA ASN A 112 -0.41 -6.06 15.80
C ASN A 112 -0.59 -7.21 14.79
N ASP A 113 -1.34 -6.98 13.72
CA ASP A 113 -1.54 -7.96 12.66
C ASP A 113 -0.23 -8.26 11.92
N VAL A 114 0.50 -7.20 11.51
CA VAL A 114 1.80 -7.34 10.84
C VAL A 114 2.80 -8.03 11.75
N LEU A 115 2.89 -7.63 13.03
CA LEU A 115 3.76 -8.28 14.01
C LEU A 115 3.40 -9.76 14.19
N SER A 116 2.11 -10.06 14.35
CA SER A 116 1.63 -11.44 14.50
C SER A 116 2.00 -12.28 13.29
N TRP A 117 1.81 -11.73 12.08
CA TRP A 117 2.19 -12.42 10.86
C TRP A 117 3.71 -12.68 10.79
N ILE A 118 4.55 -11.67 11.10
CA ILE A 118 6.00 -11.83 11.13
C ILE A 118 6.40 -12.96 12.10
N LEU A 119 5.82 -12.98 13.29
CA LEU A 119 6.13 -14.02 14.29
C LEU A 119 5.76 -15.43 13.82
N THR A 120 4.74 -15.57 12.97
CA THR A 120 4.42 -16.90 12.37
C THR A 120 5.45 -17.36 11.35
N GLN A 121 6.22 -16.43 10.76
CA GLN A 121 7.27 -16.79 9.79
C GLN A 121 8.60 -17.17 10.46
N LEU A 122 8.76 -16.87 11.75
CA LEU A 122 9.99 -17.14 12.50
C LEU A 122 9.96 -18.48 13.26
N ASN A 123 8.81 -19.15 13.30
CA ASN A 123 8.62 -20.45 13.95
C ASN A 123 8.56 -21.57 12.90
#